data_02a762da85e48938ee2f5c079d70ff53
#
_entry.id   02a762da85e48938ee2f5c079d70ff53
#
_cell.length_a   1.000
_cell.length_b   1.000
_cell.length_c   1.000
_cell.angle_alpha   90.00
_cell.angle_beta   90.00
_cell.angle_gamma   90.00
#
_symmetry.space_group_name_H-M   'P 1'
#
loop_
_entity.id
_entity.type
_entity.pdbx_description
1 polymer ?
#
loop_
_entity_poly.entity_id
_entity_poly.type
_entity_poly.pdbx_seq_one_letter_code
_entity_poly.pdbx_strand_id
1 'polypeptide(L)'
;KTWMPKASDMAMENKKWFVVDAEGMRLGRMASEVAKLLLGKHKPIFTPGADIGDCVVIVNAEKIIITGNKAQDKLYRRHSGRPGGMTIESYEELQKRIPERIVEKAIKGMLPKNSHGRNLFRHLHVYKGPTHPHAAQTPEALTFGGASKRSQLTVTPDSQVMDLTDPDAIQCAV
;
A
#
# COMPACT_ATOMS: atom_id res chain seq x y z
N LYS A 1 0.51 -26.81 23.85
CA LYS A 1 0.47 -27.15 22.41
C LYS A 1 0.39 -25.83 21.64
N THR A 2 1.37 -25.56 20.77
CA THR A 2 1.45 -24.32 19.98
C THR A 2 0.41 -24.37 18.86
N TRP A 3 -0.37 -23.31 18.70
CA TRP A 3 -1.31 -23.18 17.58
C TRP A 3 -0.53 -22.92 16.28
N MET A 4 -0.98 -23.56 15.21
CA MET A 4 -0.44 -23.36 13.85
C MET A 4 -1.61 -23.13 12.89
N PRO A 5 -1.51 -22.13 11.97
CA PRO A 5 -2.57 -21.87 10.99
C PRO A 5 -2.67 -23.04 10.01
N LYS A 6 -3.91 -23.35 9.63
CA LYS A 6 -4.21 -24.34 8.59
C LYS A 6 -4.17 -23.66 7.21
N ALA A 7 -4.16 -24.47 6.15
CA ALA A 7 -4.21 -23.96 4.77
C ALA A 7 -5.49 -23.13 4.51
N SER A 8 -6.62 -23.51 5.15
CA SER A 8 -7.86 -22.73 5.09
C SER A 8 -7.71 -21.30 5.62
N ASP A 9 -6.93 -21.10 6.69
CA ASP A 9 -6.75 -19.79 7.31
C ASP A 9 -5.89 -18.84 6.44
N MET A 10 -5.09 -19.42 5.53
CA MET A 10 -4.24 -18.71 4.58
C MET A 10 -4.91 -18.49 3.21
N ALA A 11 -6.14 -19.01 3.01
CA ALA A 11 -6.84 -18.86 1.75
C ALA A 11 -7.13 -17.39 1.42
N MET A 12 -7.12 -17.04 0.13
CA MET A 12 -7.38 -15.68 -0.34
C MET A 12 -8.78 -15.18 0.04
N GLU A 13 -9.74 -16.09 0.17
CA GLU A 13 -11.12 -15.80 0.57
C GLU A 13 -11.22 -15.19 1.98
N ASN A 14 -10.30 -15.56 2.88
CA ASN A 14 -10.25 -15.09 4.26
C ASN A 14 -9.41 -13.82 4.43
N LYS A 15 -8.81 -13.30 3.35
CA LYS A 15 -8.04 -12.05 3.38
C LYS A 15 -8.95 -10.86 3.14
N LYS A 16 -8.86 -9.89 4.03
CA LYS A 16 -9.54 -8.61 3.85
C LYS A 16 -8.78 -7.74 2.85
N TRP A 17 -9.54 -6.86 2.20
CA TRP A 17 -8.98 -5.85 1.31
C TRP A 17 -9.11 -4.48 1.97
N PHE A 18 -8.02 -3.75 1.98
CA PHE A 18 -7.97 -2.39 2.53
C PHE A 18 -7.54 -1.41 1.45
N VAL A 19 -8.20 -0.24 1.43
CA VAL A 19 -7.76 0.88 0.62
C VAL A 19 -7.18 1.97 1.52
N VAL A 20 -6.02 2.50 1.13
CA VAL A 20 -5.28 3.53 1.85
C VAL A 20 -5.04 4.69 0.90
N ASP A 21 -5.48 5.87 1.29
CA ASP A 21 -5.14 7.10 0.58
C ASP A 21 -3.76 7.61 1.04
N ALA A 22 -2.84 7.76 0.09
CA ALA A 22 -1.49 8.25 0.34
C ALA A 22 -1.39 9.78 0.33
N GLU A 23 -2.48 10.52 0.00
CA GLU A 23 -2.46 11.96 -0.10
C GLU A 23 -2.07 12.61 1.23
N GLY A 24 -1.04 13.45 1.21
CA GLY A 24 -0.55 14.15 2.40
C GLY A 24 0.16 13.29 3.44
N MET A 25 0.24 11.96 3.24
CA MET A 25 0.87 11.05 4.19
C MET A 25 2.39 11.02 4.04
N ARG A 26 3.08 10.84 5.15
CA ARG A 26 4.53 10.64 5.16
C ARG A 26 4.87 9.22 4.73
N LEU A 27 5.67 9.08 3.66
CA LEU A 27 6.07 7.80 3.06
C LEU A 27 6.48 6.73 4.10
N GLY A 28 7.39 7.07 5.03
CA GLY A 28 7.93 6.09 5.99
C GLY A 28 6.89 5.59 6.98
N ARG A 29 6.02 6.50 7.49
CA ARG A 29 4.98 6.14 8.46
C ARG A 29 3.91 5.27 7.82
N MET A 30 3.40 5.68 6.66
CA MET A 30 2.45 4.88 5.89
C MET A 30 3.03 3.49 5.57
N ALA A 31 4.26 3.43 5.05
CA ALA A 31 4.89 2.17 4.68
C ALA A 31 5.05 1.20 5.87
N SER A 32 5.31 1.69 7.08
CA SER A 32 5.42 0.85 8.27
C SER A 32 4.07 0.24 8.70
N GLU A 33 2.99 1.00 8.63
CA GLU A 33 1.65 0.49 8.95
C GLU A 33 1.16 -0.51 7.88
N VAL A 34 1.33 -0.18 6.60
CA VAL A 34 1.02 -1.11 5.49
C VAL A 34 1.82 -2.41 5.60
N ALA A 35 3.10 -2.35 5.96
CA ALA A 35 3.90 -3.55 6.16
C ALA A 35 3.39 -4.43 7.31
N LYS A 36 2.82 -3.84 8.38
CA LYS A 36 2.18 -4.59 9.48
C LYS A 36 0.93 -5.33 9.00
N LEU A 37 0.11 -4.70 8.14
CA LEU A 37 -1.08 -5.30 7.55
C LEU A 37 -0.73 -6.46 6.63
N LEU A 38 0.23 -6.26 5.72
CA LEU A 38 0.71 -7.28 4.80
C LEU A 38 1.32 -8.50 5.53
N LEU A 39 2.01 -8.26 6.65
CA LEU A 39 2.53 -9.33 7.50
C LEU A 39 1.43 -10.04 8.31
N GLY A 40 0.27 -9.42 8.49
CA GLY A 40 -0.81 -9.93 9.33
C GLY A 40 -0.59 -9.71 10.83
N LYS A 41 0.30 -8.78 11.23
CA LYS A 41 0.59 -8.53 12.66
C LYS A 41 -0.58 -7.92 13.46
N HIS A 42 -1.61 -7.45 12.78
CA HIS A 42 -2.85 -6.94 13.41
C HIS A 42 -3.80 -8.08 13.81
N LYS A 43 -3.61 -9.29 13.27
CA LYS A 43 -4.45 -10.45 13.57
C LYS A 43 -3.92 -11.24 14.77
N PRO A 44 -4.78 -11.74 15.68
CA PRO A 44 -4.35 -12.55 16.82
C PRO A 44 -3.72 -13.88 16.41
N ILE A 45 -4.09 -14.38 15.22
CA ILE A 45 -3.59 -15.64 14.65
C ILE A 45 -2.23 -15.52 13.97
N PHE A 46 -1.55 -14.36 14.11
CA PHE A 46 -0.26 -14.12 13.48
C PHE A 46 0.76 -15.21 13.83
N THR A 47 1.32 -15.82 12.79
CA THR A 47 2.42 -16.79 12.91
C THR A 47 3.53 -16.42 11.92
N PRO A 48 4.78 -16.30 12.36
CA PRO A 48 5.91 -16.02 11.47
C PRO A 48 6.03 -17.11 10.40
N GLY A 49 6.13 -16.70 9.13
CA GLY A 49 6.24 -17.61 7.99
C GLY A 49 4.94 -18.07 7.37
N ALA A 50 3.79 -17.84 8.00
CA ALA A 50 2.47 -18.10 7.42
C ALA A 50 1.91 -16.85 6.72
N ASP A 51 1.30 -17.03 5.55
CA ASP A 51 0.70 -15.94 4.76
C ASP A 51 -0.73 -15.65 5.22
N ILE A 52 -0.85 -14.98 6.37
CA ILE A 52 -2.13 -14.60 7.00
C ILE A 52 -2.48 -13.12 6.76
N GLY A 53 -1.54 -12.38 6.16
CA GLY A 53 -1.69 -10.95 5.88
C GLY A 53 -2.86 -10.65 4.96
N ASP A 54 -3.27 -9.39 4.94
CA ASP A 54 -4.36 -8.89 4.12
C ASP A 54 -3.85 -8.21 2.85
N CYS A 55 -4.76 -7.96 1.90
CA CYS A 55 -4.46 -7.23 0.68
C CYS A 55 -4.60 -5.73 0.92
N VAL A 56 -3.66 -4.94 0.40
CA VAL A 56 -3.66 -3.48 0.55
C VAL A 56 -3.57 -2.81 -0.80
N VAL A 57 -4.51 -1.91 -1.06
CA VAL A 57 -4.55 -1.03 -2.22
C VAL A 57 -4.17 0.37 -1.78
N ILE A 58 -3.16 0.98 -2.39
CA ILE A 58 -2.74 2.35 -2.12
C ILE A 58 -3.08 3.21 -3.31
N VAL A 59 -3.80 4.29 -3.08
CA VAL A 59 -4.19 5.29 -4.09
C VAL A 59 -3.44 6.60 -3.86
N ASN A 60 -3.44 7.49 -4.87
CA ASN A 60 -2.80 8.81 -4.83
C ASN A 60 -1.29 8.76 -4.50
N ALA A 61 -0.57 7.75 -4.99
CA ALA A 61 0.87 7.60 -4.72
C ALA A 61 1.73 8.80 -5.16
N GLU A 62 1.24 9.62 -6.09
CA GLU A 62 1.92 10.85 -6.54
C GLU A 62 1.95 11.96 -5.49
N LYS A 63 0.94 11.99 -4.58
CA LYS A 63 0.77 13.05 -3.58
C LYS A 63 1.42 12.75 -2.23
N ILE A 64 2.25 11.71 -2.18
CA ILE A 64 2.94 11.30 -0.96
C ILE A 64 4.02 12.30 -0.57
N ILE A 65 4.17 12.54 0.73
CA ILE A 65 5.11 13.51 1.27
C ILE A 65 6.35 12.82 1.84
N ILE A 66 7.52 13.39 1.56
CA ILE A 66 8.77 13.09 2.25
C ILE A 66 9.24 14.31 3.03
N THR A 67 10.00 14.09 4.10
CA THR A 67 10.45 15.18 5.00
C THR A 67 11.95 15.43 4.85
N GLY A 68 12.36 16.68 5.09
CA GLY A 68 13.75 17.12 4.98
C GLY A 68 14.23 17.16 3.54
N ASN A 69 15.54 17.21 3.31
CA ASN A 69 16.16 17.32 1.99
C ASN A 69 16.12 16.01 1.16
N LYS A 70 15.36 15.01 1.61
CA LYS A 70 15.29 13.70 0.92
C LYS A 70 14.74 13.77 -0.50
N ALA A 71 14.05 14.84 -0.86
CA ALA A 71 13.60 15.05 -2.23
C ALA A 71 14.77 15.08 -3.22
N GLN A 72 15.87 15.71 -2.83
CA GLN A 72 17.08 15.84 -3.64
C GLN A 72 18.10 14.73 -3.34
N ASP A 73 18.30 14.41 -2.05
CA ASP A 73 19.38 13.51 -1.61
C ASP A 73 19.03 12.02 -1.78
N LYS A 74 17.74 11.67 -1.83
CA LYS A 74 17.33 10.26 -1.90
C LYS A 74 17.49 9.71 -3.32
N LEU A 75 18.44 8.79 -3.47
CA LEU A 75 18.75 8.15 -4.76
C LEU A 75 18.15 6.75 -4.85
N TYR A 76 17.55 6.46 -5.99
CA TYR A 76 17.05 5.15 -6.37
C TYR A 76 17.97 4.52 -7.41
N ARG A 77 18.63 3.44 -7.04
CA ARG A 77 19.56 2.73 -7.90
C ARG A 77 18.91 1.51 -8.52
N ARG A 78 19.12 1.33 -9.82
CA ARG A 78 18.70 0.17 -10.59
C ARG A 78 19.87 -0.31 -11.44
N HIS A 79 20.03 -1.62 -11.58
CA HIS A 79 21.06 -2.22 -12.40
C HIS A 79 20.46 -3.21 -13.40
N SER A 80 20.89 -3.16 -14.65
CA SER A 80 20.39 -4.05 -15.71
C SER A 80 21.08 -5.43 -15.75
N GLY A 81 22.13 -5.61 -14.96
CA GLY A 81 22.96 -6.83 -14.97
C GLY A 81 24.15 -6.79 -15.94
N ARG A 82 24.21 -5.80 -16.84
CA ARG A 82 25.33 -5.65 -17.81
C ARG A 82 26.39 -4.66 -17.29
N PRO A 83 27.66 -4.78 -17.68
CA PRO A 83 28.68 -3.79 -17.37
C PRO A 83 28.22 -2.39 -17.76
N GLY A 84 28.43 -1.41 -16.85
CA GLY A 84 27.95 -0.02 -17.05
C GLY A 84 26.44 0.20 -16.94
N GLY A 85 25.65 -0.84 -16.69
CA GLY A 85 24.17 -0.79 -16.69
C GLY A 85 23.54 -0.26 -15.39
N MET A 86 24.24 0.56 -14.61
CA MET A 86 23.69 1.18 -13.39
C MET A 86 22.99 2.49 -13.73
N THR A 87 21.71 2.59 -13.38
CA THR A 87 20.93 3.82 -13.49
C THR A 87 20.65 4.35 -12.08
N ILE A 88 20.94 5.64 -11.88
CA ILE A 88 20.69 6.37 -10.63
C ILE A 88 19.67 7.45 -10.95
N GLU A 89 18.59 7.47 -10.19
CA GLU A 89 17.51 8.45 -10.33
C GLU A 89 17.29 9.12 -8.96
N SER A 90 17.06 10.42 -8.95
CA SER A 90 16.63 11.14 -7.75
C SER A 90 15.17 10.80 -7.41
N TYR A 91 14.75 11.15 -6.18
CA TYR A 91 13.34 10.97 -5.79
C TYR A 91 12.41 11.79 -6.70
N GLU A 92 12.76 13.05 -6.99
CA GLU A 92 11.93 13.94 -7.82
C GLU A 92 11.76 13.42 -9.25
N GLU A 93 12.82 12.90 -9.86
CA GLU A 93 12.76 12.30 -11.19
C GLU A 93 11.88 11.06 -11.21
N LEU A 94 12.04 10.21 -10.20
CA LEU A 94 11.26 8.98 -10.09
C LEU A 94 9.77 9.27 -9.80
N GLN A 95 9.46 10.30 -9.00
CA GLN A 95 8.09 10.72 -8.69
C GLN A 95 7.35 11.21 -9.93
N LYS A 96 8.02 11.98 -10.80
CA LYS A 96 7.45 12.45 -12.07
C LYS A 96 7.18 11.30 -13.04
N ARG A 97 8.07 10.29 -13.07
CA ARG A 97 8.02 9.19 -14.02
C ARG A 97 7.12 8.04 -13.54
N ILE A 98 7.39 7.48 -12.36
CA ILE A 98 6.68 6.32 -11.80
C ILE A 98 6.59 6.46 -10.29
N PRO A 99 5.60 7.22 -9.75
CA PRO A 99 5.47 7.46 -8.31
C PRO A 99 5.17 6.17 -7.52
N GLU A 100 4.47 5.22 -8.11
CA GLU A 100 4.13 3.91 -7.51
C GLU A 100 5.37 3.18 -6.99
N ARG A 101 6.46 3.22 -7.76
CA ARG A 101 7.71 2.52 -7.42
C ARG A 101 8.37 3.03 -6.16
N ILE A 102 8.13 4.30 -5.79
CA ILE A 102 8.64 4.89 -4.55
C ILE A 102 8.03 4.19 -3.34
N VAL A 103 6.71 4.04 -3.37
CA VAL A 103 5.91 3.37 -2.33
C VAL A 103 6.25 1.89 -2.27
N GLU A 104 6.27 1.22 -3.42
CA GLU A 104 6.63 -0.19 -3.54
C GLU A 104 8.00 -0.50 -2.93
N LYS A 105 9.03 0.29 -3.28
CA LYS A 105 10.38 0.10 -2.74
C LYS A 105 10.45 0.35 -1.23
N ALA A 106 9.69 1.32 -0.71
CA ALA A 106 9.64 1.59 0.72
C ALA A 106 9.05 0.40 1.49
N ILE A 107 7.91 -0.12 1.05
CA ILE A 107 7.23 -1.25 1.68
C ILE A 107 8.05 -2.54 1.50
N LYS A 108 8.56 -2.82 0.30
CA LYS A 108 9.41 -3.97 0.02
C LYS A 108 10.66 -4.03 0.92
N GLY A 109 11.22 -2.85 1.24
CA GLY A 109 12.35 -2.74 2.17
C GLY A 109 11.99 -3.11 3.62
N MET A 110 10.72 -3.02 4.00
CA MET A 110 10.19 -3.34 5.34
C MET A 110 9.67 -4.79 5.46
N LEU A 111 9.47 -5.47 4.34
CA LEU A 111 9.07 -6.87 4.30
C LEU A 111 10.30 -7.80 4.39
N PRO A 112 10.13 -9.06 4.81
CA PRO A 112 11.19 -10.06 4.81
C PRO A 112 11.83 -10.23 3.43
N LYS A 113 13.16 -10.43 3.38
CA LYS A 113 13.92 -10.57 2.13
C LYS A 113 14.04 -12.02 1.65
N ASN A 114 13.00 -12.82 1.85
CA ASN A 114 12.94 -14.24 1.47
C ASN A 114 11.77 -14.51 0.50
N SER A 115 11.52 -15.78 0.18
CA SER A 115 10.39 -16.21 -0.65
C SER A 115 9.04 -15.78 -0.08
N HIS A 116 8.88 -15.91 1.24
CA HIS A 116 7.67 -15.47 1.95
C HIS A 116 7.42 -13.96 1.77
N GLY A 117 8.45 -13.11 1.95
CA GLY A 117 8.31 -11.67 1.72
C GLY A 117 7.95 -11.29 0.28
N ARG A 118 8.40 -12.09 -0.72
CA ARG A 118 7.96 -11.90 -2.12
C ARG A 118 6.50 -12.26 -2.32
N ASN A 119 5.98 -13.26 -1.63
CA ASN A 119 4.56 -13.61 -1.68
C ASN A 119 3.71 -12.53 -1.02
N LEU A 120 4.09 -12.04 0.16
CA LEU A 120 3.41 -10.93 0.81
C LEU A 120 3.38 -9.66 -0.05
N PHE A 121 4.46 -9.39 -0.78
CA PHE A 121 4.53 -8.23 -1.67
C PHE A 121 3.52 -8.30 -2.83
N ARG A 122 3.05 -9.49 -3.23
CA ARG A 122 2.01 -9.65 -4.27
C ARG A 122 0.63 -9.19 -3.81
N HIS A 123 0.40 -9.06 -2.50
CA HIS A 123 -0.85 -8.56 -1.93
C HIS A 123 -0.87 -7.02 -1.85
N LEU A 124 0.19 -6.35 -2.30
CA LEU A 124 0.27 -4.91 -2.37
C LEU A 124 -0.02 -4.44 -3.80
N HIS A 125 -0.99 -3.53 -3.92
CA HIS A 125 -1.34 -2.87 -5.17
C HIS A 125 -1.22 -1.36 -4.98
N VAL A 126 -0.46 -0.68 -5.85
CA VAL A 126 -0.19 0.76 -5.74
C VAL A 126 -0.63 1.44 -7.02
N TYR A 127 -1.39 2.52 -6.90
CA TYR A 127 -1.90 3.30 -8.02
C TYR A 127 -1.52 4.76 -7.89
N LYS A 128 -1.19 5.37 -9.01
CA LYS A 128 -0.79 6.77 -9.12
C LYS A 128 -1.95 7.70 -8.72
N GLY A 129 -3.12 7.49 -9.31
CA GLY A 129 -4.32 8.30 -9.14
C GLY A 129 -5.29 7.79 -8.07
N PRO A 130 -6.47 8.41 -7.97
CA PRO A 130 -7.49 8.03 -6.98
C PRO A 130 -8.26 6.75 -7.35
N THR A 131 -8.25 6.34 -8.62
CA THR A 131 -9.03 5.20 -9.11
C THR A 131 -8.22 3.91 -9.08
N HIS A 132 -8.89 2.80 -8.77
CA HIS A 132 -8.29 1.46 -8.75
C HIS A 132 -9.26 0.42 -9.34
N PRO A 133 -8.78 -0.69 -9.94
CA PRO A 133 -9.64 -1.71 -10.56
C PRO A 133 -10.22 -2.73 -9.57
N HIS A 134 -9.95 -2.60 -8.26
CA HIS A 134 -10.32 -3.58 -7.24
C HIS A 134 -11.67 -3.29 -6.54
N ALA A 135 -12.59 -2.57 -7.19
CA ALA A 135 -13.91 -2.26 -6.62
C ALA A 135 -14.72 -3.54 -6.30
N ALA A 136 -14.60 -4.56 -7.13
CA ALA A 136 -15.29 -5.85 -6.94
C ALA A 136 -14.87 -6.59 -5.64
N GLN A 137 -13.73 -6.27 -5.05
CA GLN A 137 -13.25 -6.83 -3.79
C GLN A 137 -13.79 -6.09 -2.56
N THR A 138 -14.62 -5.04 -2.74
CA THR A 138 -15.19 -4.23 -1.66
C THR A 138 -14.16 -3.84 -0.58
N PRO A 139 -13.08 -3.11 -0.96
CA PRO A 139 -12.02 -2.80 -0.02
C PRO A 139 -12.49 -1.81 1.05
N GLU A 140 -12.18 -2.10 2.32
CA GLU A 140 -12.47 -1.22 3.45
C GLU A 140 -11.49 -0.02 3.46
N ALA A 141 -12.00 1.20 3.60
CA ALA A 141 -11.15 2.39 3.71
C ALA A 141 -10.42 2.42 5.06
N LEU A 142 -9.09 2.63 5.01
CA LEU A 142 -8.23 2.65 6.19
C LEU A 142 -7.53 3.99 6.31
N THR A 143 -7.76 4.69 7.42
CA THR A 143 -7.03 5.90 7.76
C THR A 143 -6.02 5.62 8.87
N PHE A 144 -4.77 6.02 8.66
CA PHE A 144 -3.77 5.94 9.70
C PHE A 144 -3.79 7.23 10.52
N GLY A 145 -4.01 7.11 11.83
CA GLY A 145 -4.02 8.26 12.74
C GLY A 145 -2.74 9.09 12.63
N GLY A 146 -2.87 10.39 12.37
CA GLY A 146 -1.76 11.33 12.26
C GLY A 146 -0.96 11.42 13.56
N ALA A 147 0.32 11.56 13.41
CA ALA A 147 1.38 11.87 14.36
C ALA A 147 0.91 12.21 15.79
N SER A 148 0.99 11.30 16.72
CA SER A 148 1.18 11.51 18.17
C SER A 148 0.47 10.56 19.14
N LYS A 149 -0.26 9.54 18.71
CA LYS A 149 -0.71 8.48 19.64
C LYS A 149 -0.55 7.12 18.94
N ARG A 150 -0.19 6.08 19.71
CA ARG A 150 -0.09 4.69 19.23
C ARG A 150 -1.27 4.41 18.31
N SER A 151 -0.97 4.14 17.04
CA SER A 151 -1.93 3.98 15.97
C SER A 151 -2.98 2.94 16.32
N GLN A 152 -4.14 3.40 16.72
CA GLN A 152 -5.34 2.58 16.65
C GLN A 152 -5.79 2.62 15.19
N LEU A 153 -5.86 1.47 14.58
CA LEU A 153 -6.46 1.29 13.27
C LEU A 153 -7.96 1.56 13.44
N THR A 154 -8.41 2.72 12.96
CA THR A 154 -9.83 3.02 12.91
C THR A 154 -10.35 2.65 11.53
N VAL A 155 -11.20 1.64 11.47
CA VAL A 155 -12.01 1.34 10.29
C VAL A 155 -13.19 2.29 10.32
N THR A 156 -13.28 3.21 9.37
CA THR A 156 -14.46 4.05 9.20
C THR A 156 -15.48 3.30 8.32
N PRO A 157 -16.70 3.03 8.79
CA PRO A 157 -17.69 2.28 8.02
C PRO A 157 -18.45 3.11 6.97
N ASP A 158 -17.96 4.28 6.59
CA ASP A 158 -18.72 5.15 5.67
C ASP A 158 -17.80 5.74 4.59
N SER A 159 -17.62 5.00 3.51
CA SER A 159 -17.43 5.62 2.20
C SER A 159 -18.79 5.70 1.55
N GLN A 160 -19.40 6.88 1.53
CA GLN A 160 -20.55 7.17 0.69
C GLN A 160 -20.20 6.71 -0.73
N VAL A 161 -20.81 5.62 -1.13
CA VAL A 161 -20.93 5.24 -2.54
C VAL A 161 -21.61 6.45 -3.18
N MET A 162 -20.89 7.20 -4.01
CA MET A 162 -21.55 8.15 -4.90
C MET A 162 -22.46 7.32 -5.79
N ASP A 163 -23.75 7.36 -5.48
CA ASP A 163 -24.79 6.81 -6.31
C ASP A 163 -24.74 7.54 -7.66
N LEU A 164 -24.25 6.83 -8.68
CA LEU A 164 -24.29 7.25 -10.08
C LEU A 164 -25.72 7.20 -10.67
N THR A 165 -26.72 7.46 -9.85
CA THR A 165 -28.13 7.50 -10.24
C THR A 165 -28.77 8.88 -10.12
N ASP A 166 -27.98 9.96 -10.11
CA ASP A 166 -28.54 11.30 -10.26
C ASP A 166 -28.80 11.58 -11.75
N PRO A 167 -30.07 11.60 -12.19
CA PRO A 167 -30.45 11.86 -13.58
C PRO A 167 -30.24 13.32 -14.02
N ASP A 168 -29.89 14.24 -13.12
CA ASP A 168 -29.72 15.67 -13.39
C ASP A 168 -28.33 16.09 -13.89
N ALA A 169 -27.35 15.16 -13.93
CA ALA A 169 -26.02 15.47 -14.41
C ALA A 169 -25.87 15.46 -15.96
N ILE A 170 -26.92 15.13 -16.69
CA ILE A 170 -26.86 14.97 -18.17
C ILE A 170 -27.28 16.28 -18.90
N GLN A 171 -27.74 17.33 -18.19
CA GLN A 171 -28.31 18.53 -18.87
C GLN A 171 -27.36 19.74 -19.02
N CYS A 172 -26.06 19.62 -18.73
CA CYS A 172 -25.08 20.70 -18.93
C CYS A 172 -24.01 20.43 -19.99
N ALA A 173 -24.28 19.60 -20.99
CA ALA A 173 -23.36 19.38 -22.13
C ALA A 173 -24.15 19.40 -23.45
N VAL A 174 -24.69 20.57 -23.83
CA VAL A 174 -25.05 20.94 -25.20
C VAL A 174 -24.54 22.34 -25.49
#